data_50cd4acf20c6ba56779c186d30316679
#
_entry.id   50cd4acf20c6ba56779c186d30316679
#
_cell.length_a   1.000
_cell.length_b   1.000
_cell.length_c   1.000
_cell.angle_alpha   90.00
_cell.angle_beta   90.00
_cell.angle_gamma   90.00
#
_symmetry.space_group_name_H-M   'P 1'
#
loop_
_entity.id
_entity.type
_entity.pdbx_description
1 polymer ?
#
loop_
_entity_poly.entity_id
_entity_poly.type
_entity_poly.pdbx_seq_one_letter_code
_entity_poly.pdbx_strand_id
1 'polypeptide(L)'
;MRQPVTNFCTLRKCAALFPQVAICGRALRVQKCVTNLVRERNLSSANHRKISLVTSPSNHIITRIGGPAGRFALPHRWWSPLRVIILMGLFTFSMAYLAKANCLHGVLVNGVAQLDWSGNRQYTSACYNDIVPLYKARGLDQGGFPYAYSWSEDGRTRYMEYPVLAGMFQWFMAMATHVVYPVVSGFAPVVPQASVYFTVTAVVLAVVWLLVLRMLVVLAGRRQWDVMVVAVSPLVVAHGLTNWDVASIAFAVGALWAWSRGRPGLAGALIGAGAAFKLWPLFLLGAYLVLAVRSGALRVWLRAVGASIVVWLVVNLPVALVFPQAWGEFLRLNSERGWEWTTVYAVMSRELGWSLPVDVLNGVSLGLFVVACVGIALFGLCVRRRPRVAELAFLIVAAFLLVNKVWSPQYSLWLVPLAVLALPCWRLVLWWGLIDALTWPVLTWHMMGSDAKGAPAGLLDLFVVGRDVAIICIAVLIMRQMLGKNEDKVRRDNDGCDPLSGSLGDHDVWVSPRRIGTVN
;
A
#
# COMPACT_ATOMS: atom_id res chain seq x y z
N MET A 1 -50.50 4.94 -5.94
CA MET A 1 -49.63 3.98 -6.64
C MET A 1 -48.67 4.73 -7.54
N ARG A 2 -47.42 4.93 -7.16
CA ARG A 2 -46.36 5.49 -7.99
C ARG A 2 -45.18 4.50 -7.97
N GLN A 3 -44.89 3.92 -9.11
CA GLN A 3 -43.78 2.98 -9.32
C GLN A 3 -42.40 3.67 -9.22
N PRO A 4 -41.36 3.03 -8.71
CA PRO A 4 -40.00 3.54 -8.74
C PRO A 4 -39.38 3.27 -10.10
N VAL A 5 -38.87 4.32 -10.74
CA VAL A 5 -38.09 4.25 -12.01
C VAL A 5 -36.67 3.81 -11.68
N THR A 6 -36.36 2.57 -11.98
CA THR A 6 -34.97 2.03 -12.03
C THR A 6 -34.35 2.44 -13.34
N ASN A 7 -33.55 3.50 -13.35
CA ASN A 7 -32.70 3.84 -14.49
C ASN A 7 -31.40 3.03 -14.44
N PHE A 8 -31.40 1.86 -15.04
CA PHE A 8 -30.19 1.17 -15.47
C PHE A 8 -29.54 1.95 -16.63
N CYS A 9 -28.28 2.35 -16.47
CA CYS A 9 -27.49 2.94 -17.53
C CYS A 9 -27.21 1.86 -18.60
N THR A 10 -27.95 1.90 -19.70
CA THR A 10 -27.80 0.90 -20.77
C THR A 10 -26.52 1.17 -21.56
N LEU A 11 -25.70 0.13 -21.72
CA LEU A 11 -24.42 0.07 -22.47
C LEU A 11 -24.47 0.66 -23.91
N ARG A 12 -25.65 0.86 -24.48
CA ARG A 12 -25.82 1.42 -25.83
C ARG A 12 -25.48 2.91 -25.96
N LYS A 13 -25.35 3.68 -24.87
CA LYS A 13 -25.03 5.12 -24.93
C LYS A 13 -23.53 5.43 -24.86
N CYS A 14 -22.67 4.45 -24.63
CA CYS A 14 -21.22 4.65 -24.57
C CYS A 14 -20.53 4.58 -25.95
N ALA A 15 -21.20 4.10 -27.01
CA ALA A 15 -20.56 3.83 -28.31
C ALA A 15 -20.66 4.97 -29.33
N ALA A 16 -21.34 6.08 -29.07
CA ALA A 16 -21.77 7.02 -30.11
C ALA A 16 -21.29 8.47 -29.92
N LEU A 17 -20.11 8.76 -29.34
CA LEU A 17 -19.66 10.16 -29.18
C LEU A 17 -18.15 10.33 -29.36
N PHE A 18 -17.71 10.36 -30.60
CA PHE A 18 -16.53 11.13 -31.00
C PHE A 18 -16.93 12.19 -32.02
N PRO A 19 -16.96 13.48 -31.67
CA PRO A 19 -16.58 14.51 -32.59
C PRO A 19 -15.48 15.43 -32.02
N GLN A 20 -14.65 15.89 -32.93
CA GLN A 20 -13.57 16.85 -32.79
C GLN A 20 -14.02 18.11 -32.04
N VAL A 21 -13.25 18.56 -31.04
CA VAL A 21 -13.43 19.88 -30.42
C VAL A 21 -12.11 20.61 -30.34
N ALA A 22 -12.20 21.85 -30.81
CA ALA A 22 -11.17 22.83 -30.99
C ALA A 22 -10.35 23.20 -29.76
N ILE A 23 -9.07 23.45 -30.00
CA ILE A 23 -8.07 23.94 -29.04
C ILE A 23 -8.24 25.45 -28.93
N CYS A 24 -8.75 25.97 -27.84
CA CYS A 24 -8.44 27.33 -27.37
C CYS A 24 -8.96 27.55 -25.92
N GLY A 25 -8.13 28.10 -25.03
CA GLY A 25 -8.56 28.61 -23.71
C GLY A 25 -8.10 27.82 -22.47
N ARG A 26 -7.17 26.86 -22.57
CA ARG A 26 -6.86 25.92 -21.46
C ARG A 26 -5.66 26.26 -20.54
N ALA A 27 -4.86 27.27 -20.85
CA ALA A 27 -3.63 27.54 -20.08
C ALA A 27 -3.86 28.24 -18.73
N LEU A 28 -4.95 28.98 -18.55
CA LEU A 28 -5.11 29.89 -17.41
C LEU A 28 -5.61 29.26 -16.09
N ARG A 29 -6.25 28.09 -16.10
CA ARG A 29 -6.80 27.49 -14.87
C ARG A 29 -5.91 26.45 -14.19
N VAL A 30 -5.14 25.70 -14.95
CA VAL A 30 -4.11 24.78 -14.37
C VAL A 30 -3.05 25.60 -13.65
N GLN A 31 -2.74 26.78 -14.19
CA GLN A 31 -1.84 27.72 -13.58
C GLN A 31 -2.34 28.23 -12.21
N LYS A 32 -3.66 28.36 -11.97
CA LYS A 32 -4.20 28.81 -10.68
C LYS A 32 -4.06 27.79 -9.55
N CYS A 33 -4.23 26.49 -9.77
CA CYS A 33 -3.96 25.48 -8.72
C CYS A 33 -2.46 25.35 -8.42
N VAL A 34 -1.61 25.45 -9.45
CA VAL A 34 -0.14 25.36 -9.27
C VAL A 34 0.45 26.69 -8.78
N THR A 35 -0.02 27.83 -9.28
CA THR A 35 0.46 29.17 -8.85
C THR A 35 0.03 29.54 -7.44
N ASN A 36 -1.11 29.06 -6.95
CA ASN A 36 -1.48 29.27 -5.55
C ASN A 36 -0.55 28.51 -4.60
N LEU A 37 -0.12 27.29 -4.96
CA LEU A 37 0.89 26.54 -4.18
C LEU A 37 2.28 27.20 -4.18
N VAL A 38 2.66 27.90 -5.25
CA VAL A 38 3.96 28.60 -5.35
C VAL A 38 3.89 30.00 -4.73
N ARG A 39 2.74 30.69 -4.84
CA ARG A 39 2.56 32.06 -4.31
C ARG A 39 2.48 32.09 -2.78
N GLU A 40 1.94 31.03 -2.14
CA GLU A 40 1.92 30.94 -0.67
C GLU A 40 3.31 30.70 -0.06
N ARG A 41 4.29 30.16 -0.80
CA ARG A 41 5.68 30.08 -0.32
C ARG A 41 6.36 31.44 -0.18
N ASN A 42 5.95 32.43 -0.97
CA ASN A 42 6.57 33.76 -0.97
C ASN A 42 5.80 34.79 -0.13
N LEU A 43 4.60 34.45 0.37
CA LEU A 43 3.78 35.37 1.19
C LEU A 43 3.88 35.09 2.70
N SER A 44 4.70 34.14 3.11
CA SER A 44 4.92 33.81 4.52
C SER A 44 5.75 34.84 5.30
N SER A 45 6.19 35.93 4.67
CA SER A 45 6.99 36.95 5.34
C SER A 45 6.31 38.33 5.55
N ALA A 46 5.08 38.54 5.08
CA ALA A 46 4.40 39.79 5.33
C ALA A 46 2.87 39.62 5.33
N ASN A 47 2.27 39.44 6.47
CA ASN A 47 1.03 40.05 6.96
C ASN A 47 0.40 39.24 8.11
N HIS A 48 0.67 39.69 9.32
CA HIS A 48 -0.15 39.41 10.50
C HIS A 48 -1.53 40.09 10.35
N ARG A 49 -2.48 39.45 9.66
CA ARG A 49 -3.90 39.77 9.84
C ARG A 49 -4.45 38.89 10.96
N LYS A 50 -4.84 39.53 12.07
CA LYS A 50 -5.64 38.92 13.13
C LYS A 50 -6.93 38.37 12.54
N ILE A 51 -7.02 37.05 12.37
CA ILE A 51 -8.28 36.35 12.12
C ILE A 51 -8.99 36.27 13.49
N SER A 52 -10.06 37.03 13.66
CA SER A 52 -10.92 36.91 14.84
C SER A 52 -11.66 35.58 14.73
N LEU A 53 -11.22 34.60 15.52
CA LEU A 53 -11.89 33.33 15.68
C LEU A 53 -13.13 33.50 16.54
N VAL A 54 -14.30 33.29 15.94
CA VAL A 54 -15.55 33.13 16.69
C VAL A 54 -15.43 31.83 17.47
N THR A 55 -15.16 31.94 18.76
CA THR A 55 -14.99 30.81 19.67
C THR A 55 -16.35 30.35 20.19
N SER A 56 -16.80 29.15 19.76
CA SER A 56 -17.88 28.45 20.43
C SER A 56 -17.34 27.82 21.73
N PRO A 57 -18.14 27.70 22.82
CA PRO A 57 -17.70 27.17 24.11
C PRO A 57 -17.13 25.73 24.05
N SER A 58 -17.55 24.92 23.09
CA SER A 58 -17.05 23.56 22.88
C SER A 58 -15.61 23.48 22.36
N ASN A 59 -15.05 24.57 21.86
CA ASN A 59 -13.70 24.62 21.31
C ASN A 59 -12.59 24.77 22.38
N HIS A 60 -12.92 25.12 23.62
CA HIS A 60 -11.92 25.37 24.65
C HIS A 60 -11.09 24.12 25.05
N ILE A 61 -11.70 22.94 25.12
CA ILE A 61 -10.98 21.70 25.46
C ILE A 61 -10.14 21.23 24.27
N ILE A 62 -10.73 21.26 23.07
CA ILE A 62 -10.04 20.87 21.82
C ILE A 62 -8.86 21.80 21.56
N THR A 63 -9.02 23.11 21.84
CA THR A 63 -7.97 24.13 21.69
C THR A 63 -6.83 23.94 22.71
N ARG A 64 -7.12 23.44 23.92
CA ARG A 64 -6.10 23.12 24.93
C ARG A 64 -5.31 21.85 24.61
N ILE A 65 -5.91 20.87 23.93
CA ILE A 65 -5.30 19.57 23.59
C ILE A 65 -4.54 19.64 22.25
N GLY A 66 -4.47 20.82 21.61
CA GLY A 66 -3.75 20.94 20.34
C GLY A 66 -4.56 20.48 19.12
N GLY A 67 -5.88 20.60 19.15
CA GLY A 67 -6.76 20.39 18.00
C GLY A 67 -6.39 21.27 16.78
N PRO A 68 -7.10 21.17 15.63
CA PRO A 68 -6.69 21.77 14.36
C PRO A 68 -6.38 23.27 14.40
N ALA A 69 -6.83 23.96 15.46
CA ALA A 69 -6.58 25.39 15.73
C ALA A 69 -6.06 25.63 17.16
N GLY A 70 -5.53 24.61 17.84
CA GLY A 70 -5.06 24.72 19.21
C GLY A 70 -3.78 25.53 19.36
N ARG A 71 -3.54 26.08 20.59
CA ARG A 71 -2.32 26.82 20.92
C ARG A 71 -1.05 26.04 20.60
N PHE A 72 -1.08 24.72 20.70
CA PHE A 72 0.04 23.83 20.43
C PHE A 72 0.21 23.47 18.95
N ALA A 73 -0.77 23.80 18.11
CA ALA A 73 -0.70 23.63 16.66
C ALA A 73 -0.09 24.86 15.92
N LEU A 74 0.36 25.86 16.66
CA LEU A 74 1.05 27.00 16.07
C LEU A 74 2.38 26.54 15.44
N PRO A 75 2.74 27.08 14.26
CA PRO A 75 4.01 26.74 13.61
C PRO A 75 5.17 27.06 14.54
N HIS A 76 5.85 26.00 14.97
CA HIS A 76 7.04 26.12 15.79
C HIS A 76 8.28 26.02 14.92
N ARG A 77 9.33 26.80 15.21
CA ARG A 77 10.57 26.81 14.42
C ARG A 77 11.19 25.41 14.23
N TRP A 78 11.08 24.56 15.24
CA TRP A 78 11.66 23.21 15.25
C TRP A 78 10.64 22.11 14.96
N TRP A 79 9.37 22.26 15.33
CA TRP A 79 8.32 21.23 15.25
C TRP A 79 7.38 21.51 14.09
N SER A 80 7.75 21.03 12.89
CA SER A 80 6.85 20.98 11.75
C SER A 80 6.10 19.65 11.69
N PRO A 81 4.93 19.57 11.03
CA PRO A 81 4.22 18.31 10.82
C PRO A 81 5.13 17.20 10.27
N LEU A 82 5.95 17.53 9.27
CA LEU A 82 6.89 16.58 8.68
C LEU A 82 7.87 16.02 9.73
N ARG A 83 8.50 16.86 10.56
CA ARG A 83 9.47 16.39 11.56
C ARG A 83 8.84 15.48 12.59
N VAL A 84 7.66 15.84 13.09
CA VAL A 84 6.93 15.02 14.06
C VAL A 84 6.54 13.68 13.45
N ILE A 85 6.01 13.67 12.22
CA ILE A 85 5.62 12.45 11.50
C ILE A 85 6.84 11.55 11.24
N ILE A 86 7.99 12.11 10.84
CA ILE A 86 9.24 11.37 10.64
C ILE A 86 9.73 10.73 11.96
N LEU A 87 9.72 11.49 13.06
CA LEU A 87 10.13 10.97 14.36
C LEU A 87 9.19 9.85 14.84
N MET A 88 7.88 10.04 14.72
CA MET A 88 6.91 9.01 15.08
C MET A 88 7.02 7.79 14.16
N GLY A 89 7.24 7.98 12.86
CA GLY A 89 7.47 6.88 11.93
C GLY A 89 8.74 6.11 12.23
N LEU A 90 9.82 6.78 12.62
CA LEU A 90 11.06 6.13 13.07
C LEU A 90 10.83 5.35 14.35
N PHE A 91 10.14 5.95 15.34
CA PHE A 91 9.78 5.27 16.58
C PHE A 91 8.97 3.99 16.32
N THR A 92 7.90 4.10 15.51
CA THR A 92 7.04 2.95 15.19
C THR A 92 7.81 1.86 14.41
N PHE A 93 8.71 2.25 13.51
CA PHE A 93 9.54 1.29 12.78
C PHE A 93 10.60 0.64 13.68
N SER A 94 11.11 1.35 14.69
CA SER A 94 11.96 0.77 15.72
C SER A 94 11.19 -0.24 16.58
N MET A 95 9.91 0.01 16.87
CA MET A 95 9.03 -0.98 17.52
C MET A 95 8.83 -2.22 16.64
N ALA A 96 8.73 -2.05 15.31
CA ALA A 96 8.69 -3.18 14.37
C ALA A 96 9.97 -4.04 14.45
N TYR A 97 11.14 -3.41 14.59
CA TYR A 97 12.40 -4.14 14.81
C TYR A 97 12.38 -4.92 16.13
N LEU A 98 11.99 -4.28 17.22
CA LEU A 98 11.90 -4.91 18.56
C LEU A 98 10.89 -6.07 18.57
N ALA A 99 9.78 -5.95 17.84
CA ALA A 99 8.81 -7.04 17.70
C ALA A 99 9.37 -8.30 17.00
N LYS A 100 10.48 -8.16 16.26
CA LYS A 100 11.18 -9.29 15.61
C LYS A 100 12.44 -9.73 16.36
N ALA A 101 12.86 -9.02 17.40
CA ALA A 101 14.14 -9.24 18.08
C ALA A 101 14.32 -10.65 18.65
N ASN A 102 13.24 -11.28 19.14
CA ASN A 102 13.30 -12.65 19.67
C ASN A 102 13.70 -13.69 18.61
N CYS A 103 13.41 -13.46 17.32
CA CYS A 103 13.80 -14.30 16.21
C CYS A 103 15.24 -14.05 15.71
N LEU A 104 15.93 -13.07 16.27
CA LEU A 104 17.31 -12.70 15.92
C LEU A 104 18.33 -13.26 16.91
N HIS A 105 17.87 -13.91 17.97
CA HIS A 105 18.73 -14.47 18.99
C HIS A 105 19.61 -15.58 18.46
N GLY A 106 20.91 -15.54 18.79
CA GLY A 106 21.90 -16.52 18.36
C GLY A 106 22.37 -17.40 19.51
N VAL A 107 22.80 -18.60 19.15
CA VAL A 107 23.50 -19.56 20.02
C VAL A 107 24.74 -20.06 19.31
N LEU A 108 25.77 -20.39 20.07
CA LEU A 108 26.95 -21.04 19.52
C LEU A 108 26.74 -22.56 19.54
N VAL A 109 26.78 -23.17 18.36
CA VAL A 109 26.74 -24.62 18.18
C VAL A 109 28.03 -25.02 17.50
N ASN A 110 28.85 -25.80 18.20
CA ASN A 110 30.20 -26.19 17.72
C ASN A 110 31.08 -25.00 17.28
N GLY A 111 30.99 -23.89 18.01
CA GLY A 111 31.74 -22.66 17.70
C GLY A 111 31.18 -21.79 16.57
N VAL A 112 30.07 -22.19 15.94
CA VAL A 112 29.39 -21.45 14.87
C VAL A 112 28.11 -20.81 15.40
N ALA A 113 27.95 -19.50 15.15
CA ALA A 113 26.73 -18.79 15.51
C ALA A 113 25.56 -19.24 14.64
N GLN A 114 24.50 -19.71 15.26
CA GLN A 114 23.26 -20.13 14.63
C GLN A 114 22.06 -19.48 15.28
N LEU A 115 20.95 -19.34 14.53
CA LEU A 115 19.69 -18.85 15.08
C LEU A 115 19.12 -19.85 16.10
N ASP A 116 18.69 -19.34 17.22
CA ASP A 116 18.02 -20.13 18.25
C ASP A 116 16.50 -20.18 18.00
N TRP A 117 16.02 -21.33 17.56
CA TRP A 117 14.60 -21.61 17.33
C TRP A 117 13.96 -22.42 18.47
N SER A 118 14.65 -22.56 19.61
CA SER A 118 14.14 -23.31 20.76
C SER A 118 12.82 -22.73 21.28
N GLY A 119 11.95 -23.59 21.80
CA GLY A 119 10.66 -23.21 22.37
C GLY A 119 9.67 -22.64 21.35
N ASN A 120 9.83 -22.94 20.06
CA ASN A 120 8.96 -22.41 18.99
C ASN A 120 8.82 -20.89 19.05
N ARG A 121 9.91 -20.17 19.41
CA ARG A 121 9.89 -18.73 19.66
C ARG A 121 9.35 -17.91 18.49
N GLN A 122 9.54 -18.37 17.25
CA GLN A 122 8.99 -17.70 16.07
C GLN A 122 7.46 -17.55 16.13
N TYR A 123 6.80 -18.50 16.77
CA TYR A 123 5.35 -18.50 16.95
C TYR A 123 4.94 -17.91 18.31
N THR A 124 5.56 -18.35 19.41
CA THR A 124 5.20 -17.93 20.77
C THR A 124 5.40 -16.44 21.00
N SER A 125 6.43 -15.85 20.38
CA SER A 125 6.72 -14.40 20.45
C SER A 125 6.18 -13.62 19.25
N ALA A 126 5.46 -14.26 18.33
CA ALA A 126 4.96 -13.65 17.09
C ALA A 126 6.06 -12.92 16.27
N CYS A 127 7.32 -13.34 16.43
CA CYS A 127 8.47 -12.67 15.81
C CYS A 127 8.85 -13.24 14.43
N TYR A 128 8.11 -14.24 13.91
CA TYR A 128 8.33 -14.79 12.57
C TYR A 128 8.40 -13.65 11.53
N ASN A 129 9.30 -13.81 10.59
CA ASN A 129 9.46 -12.95 9.43
C ASN A 129 10.13 -13.76 8.30
N ASP A 130 9.90 -13.39 7.05
CA ASP A 130 10.47 -14.07 5.89
C ASP A 130 11.95 -13.73 5.69
N ILE A 131 12.40 -12.57 6.19
CA ILE A 131 13.75 -12.03 5.94
C ILE A 131 14.82 -12.97 6.47
N VAL A 132 14.64 -13.48 7.69
CA VAL A 132 15.65 -14.29 8.39
C VAL A 132 15.78 -15.71 7.82
N PRO A 133 14.72 -16.53 7.72
CA PRO A 133 14.84 -17.89 7.23
C PRO A 133 15.19 -17.96 5.75
N LEU A 134 14.69 -17.04 4.94
CA LEU A 134 14.95 -17.06 3.50
C LEU A 134 16.40 -16.67 3.15
N TYR A 135 17.13 -16.02 4.05
CA TYR A 135 18.54 -15.69 3.83
C TYR A 135 19.38 -16.94 3.52
N LYS A 136 19.25 -17.98 4.34
CA LYS A 136 19.94 -19.27 4.11
C LYS A 136 19.19 -20.14 3.11
N ALA A 137 17.86 -20.20 3.21
CA ALA A 137 17.05 -21.08 2.38
C ALA A 137 17.09 -20.73 0.87
N ARG A 138 17.53 -19.53 0.52
CA ARG A 138 17.69 -19.07 -0.88
C ARG A 138 19.15 -18.88 -1.29
N GLY A 139 20.10 -19.45 -0.53
CA GLY A 139 21.53 -19.40 -0.82
C GLY A 139 22.15 -18.01 -0.80
N LEU A 140 21.45 -17.03 -0.20
CA LEU A 140 21.94 -15.66 -0.12
C LEU A 140 23.16 -15.54 0.82
N ASP A 141 23.27 -16.43 1.77
CA ASP A 141 24.42 -16.59 2.67
C ASP A 141 25.70 -17.01 1.93
N GLN A 142 25.58 -17.62 0.74
CA GLN A 142 26.69 -18.03 -0.11
C GLN A 142 27.12 -16.94 -1.10
N GLY A 143 26.37 -15.86 -1.22
CA GLY A 143 26.68 -14.71 -2.08
C GLY A 143 26.37 -14.92 -3.57
N GLY A 144 25.81 -16.07 -3.97
CA GLY A 144 25.44 -16.35 -5.35
C GLY A 144 24.32 -15.45 -5.88
N PHE A 145 24.23 -15.32 -7.21
CA PHE A 145 23.14 -14.59 -7.84
C PHE A 145 21.81 -15.34 -7.66
N PRO A 146 20.74 -14.73 -7.14
CA PRO A 146 19.55 -15.44 -6.69
C PRO A 146 18.83 -16.26 -7.75
N TYR A 147 18.84 -15.82 -9.01
CA TYR A 147 18.19 -16.54 -10.10
C TYR A 147 19.08 -17.63 -10.74
N ALA A 148 20.35 -17.69 -10.38
CA ALA A 148 21.27 -18.79 -10.74
C ALA A 148 21.28 -19.90 -9.68
N TYR A 149 20.77 -19.63 -8.48
CA TYR A 149 20.69 -20.60 -7.38
C TYR A 149 19.43 -21.43 -7.49
N SER A 150 19.57 -22.74 -7.22
CA SER A 150 18.45 -23.67 -7.14
C SER A 150 18.63 -24.63 -5.96
N TRP A 151 17.53 -25.16 -5.46
CA TRP A 151 17.53 -26.19 -4.42
C TRP A 151 16.51 -27.28 -4.76
N SER A 152 16.61 -28.43 -4.11
CA SER A 152 15.61 -29.48 -4.22
C SER A 152 14.64 -29.43 -3.03
N GLU A 153 13.35 -29.47 -3.31
CA GLU A 153 12.28 -29.50 -2.33
C GLU A 153 11.17 -30.42 -2.86
N ASP A 154 10.81 -31.44 -2.09
CA ASP A 154 9.83 -32.47 -2.46
C ASP A 154 10.11 -33.13 -3.83
N GLY A 155 11.40 -33.42 -4.11
CA GLY A 155 11.84 -34.01 -5.37
C GLY A 155 11.76 -33.11 -6.60
N ARG A 156 11.51 -31.79 -6.41
CA ARG A 156 11.44 -30.80 -7.49
C ARG A 156 12.56 -29.77 -7.33
N THR A 157 13.09 -29.33 -8.46
CA THR A 157 14.01 -28.18 -8.48
C THR A 157 13.20 -26.89 -8.29
N ARG A 158 13.62 -26.11 -7.31
CA ARG A 158 13.05 -24.82 -6.94
C ARG A 158 14.04 -23.70 -7.21
N TYR A 159 13.52 -22.51 -7.44
CA TYR A 159 14.28 -21.30 -7.70
C TYR A 159 13.74 -20.14 -6.87
N MET A 160 14.34 -18.93 -7.00
CA MET A 160 13.88 -17.72 -6.35
C MET A 160 12.41 -17.42 -6.70
N GLU A 161 11.54 -17.48 -5.71
CA GLU A 161 10.08 -17.29 -5.86
C GLU A 161 9.63 -15.84 -5.87
N TYR A 162 10.54 -14.89 -5.71
CA TYR A 162 10.21 -13.47 -5.74
C TYR A 162 10.39 -12.89 -7.14
N PRO A 163 9.61 -11.83 -7.51
CA PRO A 163 9.86 -11.07 -8.75
C PRO A 163 11.27 -10.49 -8.77
N VAL A 164 11.79 -10.24 -9.98
CA VAL A 164 13.22 -9.98 -10.23
C VAL A 164 13.80 -8.88 -9.34
N LEU A 165 13.15 -7.72 -9.25
CA LEU A 165 13.68 -6.61 -8.46
C LEU A 165 13.68 -6.91 -6.95
N ALA A 166 12.73 -7.72 -6.47
CA ALA A 166 12.70 -8.13 -5.07
C ALA A 166 13.82 -9.13 -4.75
N GLY A 167 14.08 -10.11 -5.63
CA GLY A 167 15.22 -11.02 -5.48
C GLY A 167 16.55 -10.29 -5.53
N MET A 168 16.71 -9.34 -6.44
CA MET A 168 17.91 -8.48 -6.51
C MET A 168 18.07 -7.62 -5.26
N PHE A 169 16.99 -7.05 -4.71
CA PHE A 169 17.05 -6.30 -3.46
C PHE A 169 17.57 -7.19 -2.31
N GLN A 170 17.04 -8.40 -2.17
CA GLN A 170 17.50 -9.37 -1.18
C GLN A 170 18.99 -9.68 -1.35
N TRP A 171 19.43 -9.89 -2.58
CA TRP A 171 20.83 -10.15 -2.90
C TRP A 171 21.74 -8.98 -2.55
N PHE A 172 21.36 -7.73 -2.88
CA PHE A 172 22.14 -6.55 -2.49
C PHE A 172 22.25 -6.43 -0.97
N MET A 173 21.19 -6.74 -0.22
CA MET A 173 21.25 -6.74 1.24
C MET A 173 22.18 -7.85 1.76
N ALA A 174 22.20 -9.01 1.10
CA ALA A 174 23.13 -10.10 1.41
C ALA A 174 24.58 -9.69 1.15
N MET A 175 24.88 -9.04 0.02
CA MET A 175 26.23 -8.54 -0.27
C MET A 175 26.68 -7.50 0.77
N ALA A 176 25.79 -6.58 1.15
CA ALA A 176 26.09 -5.63 2.22
C ALA A 176 26.36 -6.34 3.56
N THR A 177 25.63 -7.42 3.83
CA THR A 177 25.83 -8.25 5.03
C THR A 177 27.19 -8.93 5.02
N HIS A 178 27.65 -9.47 3.88
CA HIS A 178 28.98 -10.09 3.77
C HIS A 178 30.11 -9.10 4.06
N VAL A 179 29.92 -7.82 3.74
CA VAL A 179 30.89 -6.77 4.07
C VAL A 179 30.87 -6.43 5.57
N VAL A 180 29.68 -6.39 6.19
CA VAL A 180 29.51 -5.95 7.58
C VAL A 180 29.76 -7.07 8.59
N TYR A 181 29.41 -8.31 8.25
CA TYR A 181 29.42 -9.45 9.18
C TYR A 181 30.79 -9.76 9.78
N PRO A 182 31.92 -9.74 9.06
CA PRO A 182 33.24 -9.99 9.65
C PRO A 182 33.57 -9.02 10.79
N VAL A 183 33.13 -7.76 10.68
CA VAL A 183 33.33 -6.77 11.75
C VAL A 183 32.45 -7.12 12.96
N VAL A 184 31.15 -7.42 12.72
CA VAL A 184 30.21 -7.76 13.81
C VAL A 184 30.63 -9.03 14.53
N SER A 185 31.03 -10.08 13.82
CA SER A 185 31.45 -11.36 14.41
C SER A 185 32.72 -11.23 15.24
N GLY A 186 33.58 -10.26 14.93
CA GLY A 186 34.77 -9.96 15.74
C GLY A 186 34.45 -9.39 17.12
N PHE A 187 33.35 -8.63 17.27
CA PHE A 187 32.92 -8.06 18.56
C PHE A 187 31.84 -8.87 19.27
N ALA A 188 30.99 -9.57 18.50
CA ALA A 188 29.85 -10.32 19.00
C ALA A 188 29.74 -11.68 18.31
N PRO A 189 30.61 -12.65 18.65
CA PRO A 189 30.71 -13.92 17.92
C PRO A 189 29.45 -14.80 18.04
N VAL A 190 28.55 -14.51 18.95
CA VAL A 190 27.27 -15.22 19.11
C VAL A 190 26.20 -14.75 18.13
N VAL A 191 26.39 -13.62 17.46
CA VAL A 191 25.40 -13.04 16.54
C VAL A 191 25.44 -13.79 15.19
N PRO A 192 24.33 -14.43 14.78
CA PRO A 192 24.28 -15.11 13.49
C PRO A 192 24.33 -14.15 12.30
N GLN A 193 24.87 -14.59 11.19
CA GLN A 193 24.93 -13.79 9.96
C GLN A 193 23.53 -13.39 9.47
N ALA A 194 22.52 -14.26 9.62
CA ALA A 194 21.12 -13.97 9.28
C ALA A 194 20.54 -12.81 10.12
N SER A 195 20.96 -12.65 11.38
CA SER A 195 20.55 -11.52 12.24
C SER A 195 21.18 -10.20 11.78
N VAL A 196 22.42 -10.24 11.29
CA VAL A 196 23.06 -9.07 10.67
C VAL A 196 22.37 -8.73 9.35
N TYR A 197 22.05 -9.72 8.52
CA TYR A 197 21.26 -9.53 7.29
C TYR A 197 19.90 -8.87 7.56
N PHE A 198 19.19 -9.34 8.57
CA PHE A 198 17.94 -8.71 9.00
C PHE A 198 18.16 -7.25 9.40
N THR A 199 19.18 -6.97 10.19
CA THR A 199 19.48 -5.61 10.68
C THR A 199 19.87 -4.66 9.56
N VAL A 200 20.73 -5.08 8.63
CA VAL A 200 21.09 -4.31 7.42
C VAL A 200 19.84 -4.01 6.59
N THR A 201 19.02 -5.03 6.36
CA THR A 201 17.74 -4.89 5.64
C THR A 201 16.81 -3.92 6.36
N ALA A 202 16.66 -4.04 7.69
CA ALA A 202 15.81 -3.18 8.50
C ALA A 202 16.23 -1.71 8.44
N VAL A 203 17.52 -1.41 8.48
CA VAL A 203 18.05 -0.04 8.35
C VAL A 203 17.68 0.56 7.00
N VAL A 204 17.87 -0.18 5.91
CA VAL A 204 17.51 0.28 4.56
C VAL A 204 16.01 0.49 4.43
N LEU A 205 15.19 -0.46 4.91
CA LEU A 205 13.72 -0.34 4.89
C LEU A 205 13.23 0.81 5.78
N ALA A 206 13.92 1.12 6.91
CA ALA A 206 13.61 2.29 7.73
C ALA A 206 13.80 3.59 6.93
N VAL A 207 14.93 3.74 6.23
CA VAL A 207 15.17 4.90 5.36
C VAL A 207 14.10 5.00 4.28
N VAL A 208 13.77 3.90 3.63
CA VAL A 208 12.71 3.83 2.61
C VAL A 208 11.35 4.23 3.19
N TRP A 209 11.03 3.76 4.42
CA TRP A 209 9.80 4.15 5.11
C TRP A 209 9.72 5.64 5.40
N LEU A 210 10.80 6.25 5.88
CA LEU A 210 10.85 7.69 6.11
C LEU A 210 10.67 8.50 4.81
N LEU A 211 11.20 8.01 3.68
CA LEU A 211 10.96 8.60 2.36
C LEU A 211 9.48 8.48 1.96
N VAL A 212 8.83 7.34 2.23
CA VAL A 212 7.38 7.14 2.02
C VAL A 212 6.59 8.17 2.81
N LEU A 213 6.86 8.34 4.11
CA LEU A 213 6.18 9.33 4.95
C LEU A 213 6.38 10.76 4.43
N ARG A 214 7.59 11.10 4.01
CA ARG A 214 7.87 12.42 3.39
C ARG A 214 7.04 12.67 2.13
N MET A 215 6.93 11.67 1.25
CA MET A 215 6.10 11.77 0.04
C MET A 215 4.62 11.89 0.40
N LEU A 216 4.14 11.13 1.37
CA LEU A 216 2.75 11.17 1.83
C LEU A 216 2.37 12.54 2.41
N VAL A 217 3.26 13.17 3.18
CA VAL A 217 3.03 14.55 3.70
C VAL A 217 2.80 15.53 2.57
N VAL A 218 3.53 15.38 1.45
CA VAL A 218 3.31 16.22 0.25
C VAL A 218 1.99 15.88 -0.43
N LEU A 219 1.64 14.59 -0.56
CA LEU A 219 0.41 14.12 -1.19
C LEU A 219 -0.85 14.47 -0.41
N ALA A 220 -0.76 14.58 0.92
CA ALA A 220 -1.88 14.97 1.78
C ALA A 220 -2.29 16.45 1.62
N GLY A 221 -1.52 17.28 0.90
CA GLY A 221 -1.81 18.69 0.68
C GLY A 221 -1.90 19.46 1.99
N ARG A 222 -3.04 20.11 2.26
CA ARG A 222 -3.26 20.85 3.52
C ARG A 222 -3.53 19.94 4.73
N ARG A 223 -3.76 18.65 4.52
CA ARG A 223 -4.07 17.67 5.56
C ARG A 223 -2.84 16.84 6.01
N GLN A 224 -1.69 17.49 6.11
CA GLN A 224 -0.41 16.84 6.43
C GLN A 224 -0.45 15.98 7.69
N TRP A 225 -1.20 16.41 8.72
CA TRP A 225 -1.34 15.68 9.98
C TRP A 225 -2.05 14.33 9.85
N ASP A 226 -2.85 14.11 8.80
CA ASP A 226 -3.48 12.81 8.58
C ASP A 226 -2.45 11.70 8.32
N VAL A 227 -1.26 12.05 7.82
CA VAL A 227 -0.14 11.11 7.63
C VAL A 227 0.39 10.56 8.95
N MET A 228 0.08 11.20 10.08
CA MET A 228 0.38 10.65 11.41
C MET A 228 -0.24 9.26 11.59
N VAL A 229 -1.45 9.02 11.07
CA VAL A 229 -2.12 7.71 11.14
C VAL A 229 -1.31 6.63 10.44
N VAL A 230 -0.63 6.97 9.33
CA VAL A 230 0.29 6.05 8.63
C VAL A 230 1.55 5.82 9.49
N ALA A 231 2.11 6.91 10.03
CA ALA A 231 3.35 6.84 10.81
C ALA A 231 3.22 6.00 12.09
N VAL A 232 2.05 6.06 12.77
CA VAL A 232 1.79 5.32 14.02
C VAL A 232 0.92 4.09 13.83
N SER A 233 0.72 3.62 12.60
CA SER A 233 -0.14 2.48 12.31
C SER A 233 0.36 1.22 13.05
N PRO A 234 -0.52 0.51 13.78
CA PRO A 234 -0.18 -0.78 14.40
C PRO A 234 0.30 -1.82 13.39
N LEU A 235 -0.17 -1.73 12.14
CA LEU A 235 0.27 -2.61 11.05
C LEU A 235 1.76 -2.43 10.73
N VAL A 236 2.32 -1.24 10.91
CA VAL A 236 3.76 -1.01 10.72
C VAL A 236 4.57 -1.74 11.79
N VAL A 237 4.10 -1.74 13.03
CA VAL A 237 4.73 -2.51 14.12
C VAL A 237 4.70 -4.01 13.83
N ALA A 238 3.55 -4.54 13.42
CA ALA A 238 3.39 -5.97 13.15
C ALA A 238 4.16 -6.43 11.90
N HIS A 239 4.08 -5.64 10.81
CA HIS A 239 4.44 -6.10 9.46
C HIS A 239 5.51 -5.28 8.75
N GLY A 240 5.99 -4.17 9.29
CA GLY A 240 7.02 -3.34 8.66
C GLY A 240 8.31 -4.09 8.31
N LEU A 241 8.61 -5.15 9.08
CA LEU A 241 9.78 -6.02 8.93
C LEU A 241 9.41 -7.52 8.85
N THR A 242 8.19 -7.85 8.47
CA THR A 242 7.80 -9.26 8.21
C THR A 242 8.34 -9.74 6.86
N ASN A 243 8.36 -8.84 5.87
CA ASN A 243 8.85 -9.06 4.51
C ASN A 243 9.35 -7.70 3.96
N TRP A 244 9.65 -7.60 2.67
CA TRP A 244 10.16 -6.38 2.02
C TRP A 244 9.06 -5.46 1.47
N ASP A 245 7.82 -5.56 1.95
CA ASP A 245 6.64 -4.84 1.43
C ASP A 245 6.78 -3.31 1.46
N VAL A 246 7.52 -2.78 2.43
CA VAL A 246 7.81 -1.35 2.54
C VAL A 246 8.46 -0.79 1.26
N ALA A 247 9.32 -1.57 0.58
CA ALA A 247 9.92 -1.16 -0.68
C ALA A 247 8.87 -1.09 -1.81
N SER A 248 7.92 -2.03 -1.87
CA SER A 248 6.84 -1.99 -2.86
C SER A 248 5.90 -0.79 -2.63
N ILE A 249 5.64 -0.44 -1.36
CA ILE A 249 4.87 0.74 -0.97
C ILE A 249 5.59 2.02 -1.42
N ALA A 250 6.92 2.06 -1.31
CA ALA A 250 7.70 3.21 -1.76
C ALA A 250 7.56 3.45 -3.27
N PHE A 251 7.56 2.40 -4.09
CA PHE A 251 7.30 2.51 -5.52
C PHE A 251 5.89 3.04 -5.82
N ALA A 252 4.87 2.51 -5.15
CA ALA A 252 3.49 2.95 -5.35
C ALA A 252 3.26 4.39 -4.89
N VAL A 253 3.72 4.76 -3.69
CA VAL A 253 3.61 6.14 -3.17
C VAL A 253 4.46 7.10 -4.00
N GLY A 254 5.64 6.67 -4.45
CA GLY A 254 6.47 7.41 -5.40
C GLY A 254 5.77 7.65 -6.73
N ALA A 255 5.04 6.65 -7.24
CA ALA A 255 4.24 6.78 -8.45
C ALA A 255 3.09 7.79 -8.27
N LEU A 256 2.37 7.74 -7.15
CA LEU A 256 1.37 8.75 -6.78
C LEU A 256 1.99 10.16 -6.69
N TRP A 257 3.17 10.26 -6.08
CA TRP A 257 3.89 11.54 -5.98
C TRP A 257 4.33 12.07 -7.35
N ALA A 258 4.90 11.22 -8.21
CA ALA A 258 5.29 11.61 -9.56
C ALA A 258 4.07 12.03 -10.41
N TRP A 259 2.97 11.29 -10.27
CA TRP A 259 1.70 11.60 -10.93
C TRP A 259 1.14 12.96 -10.49
N SER A 260 1.10 13.21 -9.18
CA SER A 260 0.63 14.50 -8.62
C SER A 260 1.45 15.70 -9.11
N ARG A 261 2.72 15.47 -9.49
CA ARG A 261 3.63 16.47 -10.06
C ARG A 261 3.52 16.63 -11.58
N GLY A 262 2.55 15.98 -12.22
CA GLY A 262 2.38 16.05 -13.66
C GLY A 262 3.46 15.31 -14.45
N ARG A 263 4.09 14.28 -13.87
CA ARG A 263 5.14 13.46 -14.49
C ARG A 263 4.66 12.03 -14.77
N PRO A 264 3.73 11.81 -15.73
CA PRO A 264 3.13 10.50 -15.96
C PRO A 264 4.14 9.43 -16.39
N GLY A 265 5.19 9.79 -17.14
CA GLY A 265 6.26 8.86 -17.51
C GLY A 265 7.03 8.35 -16.28
N LEU A 266 7.40 9.23 -15.33
CA LEU A 266 8.05 8.83 -14.08
C LEU A 266 7.11 8.00 -13.20
N ALA A 267 5.82 8.36 -13.13
CA ALA A 267 4.83 7.58 -12.41
C ALA A 267 4.73 6.16 -12.98
N GLY A 268 4.66 6.02 -14.31
CA GLY A 268 4.67 4.73 -14.99
C GLY A 268 5.97 3.95 -14.75
N ALA A 269 7.13 4.59 -14.82
CA ALA A 269 8.41 3.95 -14.54
C ALA A 269 8.46 3.36 -13.11
N LEU A 270 7.99 4.12 -12.11
CA LEU A 270 7.91 3.66 -10.73
C LEU A 270 6.87 2.53 -10.56
N ILE A 271 5.76 2.56 -11.30
CA ILE A 271 4.80 1.44 -11.32
C ILE A 271 5.44 0.19 -11.92
N GLY A 272 6.17 0.31 -13.03
CA GLY A 272 6.87 -0.82 -13.67
C GLY A 272 7.94 -1.44 -12.78
N ALA A 273 8.76 -0.62 -12.12
CA ALA A 273 9.72 -1.06 -11.12
C ALA A 273 9.02 -1.70 -9.90
N GLY A 274 7.94 -1.07 -9.43
CA GLY A 274 7.12 -1.61 -8.36
C GLY A 274 6.52 -2.97 -8.71
N ALA A 275 6.04 -3.17 -9.94
CA ALA A 275 5.53 -4.45 -10.44
C ALA A 275 6.63 -5.51 -10.55
N ALA A 276 7.86 -5.12 -10.92
CA ALA A 276 9.02 -6.00 -10.90
C ALA A 276 9.51 -6.34 -9.48
N PHE A 277 9.04 -5.61 -8.47
CA PHE A 277 9.28 -5.88 -7.05
C PHE A 277 8.12 -6.67 -6.42
N LYS A 278 6.88 -6.23 -6.66
CA LYS A 278 5.63 -6.84 -6.21
C LYS A 278 4.48 -6.35 -7.09
N LEU A 279 3.59 -7.22 -7.54
CA LEU A 279 2.64 -6.94 -8.63
C LEU A 279 1.66 -5.78 -8.37
N TRP A 280 1.24 -5.56 -7.11
CA TRP A 280 0.14 -4.68 -6.74
C TRP A 280 0.26 -3.20 -7.18
N PRO A 281 1.45 -2.56 -7.32
CA PRO A 281 1.53 -1.19 -7.84
C PRO A 281 0.94 -1.00 -9.23
N LEU A 282 0.83 -2.07 -10.05
CA LEU A 282 0.13 -2.03 -11.34
C LEU A 282 -1.34 -1.61 -11.21
N PHE A 283 -1.98 -1.87 -10.08
CA PHE A 283 -3.39 -1.55 -9.86
C PHE A 283 -3.65 -0.04 -9.88
N LEU A 284 -2.64 0.79 -9.65
CA LEU A 284 -2.73 2.24 -9.80
C LEU A 284 -3.07 2.66 -11.24
N LEU A 285 -2.64 1.89 -12.24
CA LEU A 285 -2.99 2.15 -13.65
C LEU A 285 -4.50 2.05 -13.88
N GLY A 286 -5.20 1.18 -13.16
CA GLY A 286 -6.66 1.07 -13.21
C GLY A 286 -7.35 2.35 -12.69
N ALA A 287 -6.88 2.88 -11.56
CA ALA A 287 -7.38 4.15 -11.02
C ALA A 287 -7.13 5.32 -11.98
N TYR A 288 -5.93 5.39 -12.55
CA TYR A 288 -5.58 6.41 -13.53
C TYR A 288 -6.39 6.29 -14.83
N LEU A 289 -6.70 5.05 -15.28
CA LEU A 289 -7.52 4.81 -16.47
C LEU A 289 -8.91 5.44 -16.32
N VAL A 290 -9.61 5.14 -15.23
CA VAL A 290 -10.95 5.69 -14.96
C VAL A 290 -10.93 7.22 -15.02
N LEU A 291 -9.94 7.83 -14.38
CA LEU A 291 -9.81 9.29 -14.36
C LEU A 291 -9.37 9.87 -15.71
N ALA A 292 -8.52 9.16 -16.45
CA ALA A 292 -8.09 9.57 -17.79
C ALA A 292 -9.26 9.55 -18.79
N VAL A 293 -10.15 8.57 -18.68
CA VAL A 293 -11.40 8.51 -19.47
C VAL A 293 -12.29 9.69 -19.11
N ARG A 294 -12.50 9.95 -17.82
CA ARG A 294 -13.33 11.09 -17.36
C ARG A 294 -12.78 12.46 -17.76
N SER A 295 -11.47 12.58 -17.84
CA SER A 295 -10.80 13.85 -18.23
C SER A 295 -10.58 13.99 -19.72
N GLY A 296 -10.88 12.97 -20.56
CA GLY A 296 -10.53 12.94 -21.97
C GLY A 296 -9.01 12.95 -22.24
N ALA A 297 -8.19 12.49 -21.26
CA ALA A 297 -6.74 12.60 -21.28
C ALA A 297 -6.03 11.24 -21.38
N LEU A 298 -6.57 10.32 -22.21
CA LEU A 298 -6.02 8.97 -22.40
C LEU A 298 -4.53 8.95 -22.80
N ARG A 299 -4.07 9.94 -23.55
CA ARG A 299 -2.64 10.05 -23.93
C ARG A 299 -1.72 10.16 -22.71
N VAL A 300 -2.18 10.79 -21.63
CA VAL A 300 -1.41 10.90 -20.38
C VAL A 300 -1.29 9.53 -19.72
N TRP A 301 -2.38 8.77 -19.69
CA TRP A 301 -2.40 7.40 -19.16
C TRP A 301 -1.53 6.47 -20.00
N LEU A 302 -1.62 6.53 -21.36
CA LEU A 302 -0.80 5.72 -22.26
C LEU A 302 0.70 5.96 -22.06
N ARG A 303 1.12 7.19 -21.75
CA ARG A 303 2.53 7.49 -21.41
C ARG A 303 2.97 6.76 -20.14
N ALA A 304 2.10 6.71 -19.12
CA ALA A 304 2.40 5.98 -17.89
C ALA A 304 2.46 4.45 -18.15
N VAL A 305 1.51 3.91 -18.91
CA VAL A 305 1.51 2.48 -19.29
C VAL A 305 2.77 2.12 -20.07
N GLY A 306 3.11 2.90 -21.11
CA GLY A 306 4.31 2.67 -21.91
C GLY A 306 5.60 2.68 -21.07
N ALA A 307 5.74 3.68 -20.19
CA ALA A 307 6.88 3.75 -19.29
C ALA A 307 6.91 2.57 -18.29
N SER A 308 5.74 2.12 -17.80
CA SER A 308 5.64 0.95 -16.91
C SER A 308 6.10 -0.32 -17.61
N ILE A 309 5.64 -0.55 -18.84
CA ILE A 309 6.04 -1.72 -19.65
C ILE A 309 7.55 -1.68 -19.92
N VAL A 310 8.09 -0.55 -20.35
CA VAL A 310 9.53 -0.42 -20.66
C VAL A 310 10.37 -0.75 -19.45
N VAL A 311 10.10 -0.15 -18.29
CA VAL A 311 10.89 -0.40 -17.07
C VAL A 311 10.72 -1.84 -16.58
N TRP A 312 9.51 -2.39 -16.64
CA TRP A 312 9.28 -3.78 -16.29
C TRP A 312 10.07 -4.73 -17.19
N LEU A 313 10.09 -4.48 -18.50
CA LEU A 313 10.87 -5.27 -19.48
C LEU A 313 12.37 -5.14 -19.22
N VAL A 314 12.89 -3.94 -19.00
CA VAL A 314 14.32 -3.71 -18.72
C VAL A 314 14.78 -4.51 -17.50
N VAL A 315 13.94 -4.63 -16.46
CA VAL A 315 14.25 -5.40 -15.25
C VAL A 315 14.12 -6.90 -15.47
N ASN A 316 13.04 -7.35 -16.13
CA ASN A 316 12.69 -8.78 -16.19
C ASN A 316 13.34 -9.50 -17.37
N LEU A 317 13.47 -8.85 -18.54
CA LEU A 317 13.91 -9.51 -19.75
C LEU A 317 15.32 -10.11 -19.67
N PRO A 318 16.34 -9.44 -19.09
CA PRO A 318 17.66 -10.04 -18.93
C PRO A 318 17.63 -11.35 -18.14
N VAL A 319 16.87 -11.39 -17.03
CA VAL A 319 16.74 -12.58 -16.19
C VAL A 319 15.92 -13.66 -16.89
N ALA A 320 14.85 -13.29 -17.58
CA ALA A 320 14.00 -14.23 -18.33
C ALA A 320 14.77 -14.91 -19.48
N LEU A 321 15.69 -14.21 -20.12
CA LEU A 321 16.49 -14.77 -21.22
C LEU A 321 17.62 -15.68 -20.73
N VAL A 322 18.27 -15.33 -19.60
CA VAL A 322 19.43 -16.07 -19.08
C VAL A 322 18.98 -17.20 -18.14
N PHE A 323 17.94 -16.98 -17.35
CA PHE A 323 17.42 -17.90 -16.31
C PHE A 323 15.91 -18.12 -16.44
N PRO A 324 15.39 -18.64 -17.57
CA PRO A 324 13.96 -18.71 -17.86
C PRO A 324 13.17 -19.53 -16.82
N GLN A 325 13.73 -20.61 -16.32
CA GLN A 325 13.10 -21.46 -15.31
C GLN A 325 12.97 -20.71 -13.97
N ALA A 326 14.03 -20.06 -13.53
CA ALA A 326 14.03 -19.27 -12.30
C ALA A 326 13.11 -18.03 -12.41
N TRP A 327 13.05 -17.39 -13.57
CA TRP A 327 12.12 -16.29 -13.81
C TRP A 327 10.66 -16.76 -13.77
N GLY A 328 10.38 -17.96 -14.29
CA GLY A 328 9.04 -18.56 -14.28
C GLY A 328 8.57 -19.04 -12.91
N GLU A 329 9.49 -19.23 -11.94
CA GLU A 329 9.18 -19.79 -10.62
C GLU A 329 8.11 -19.02 -9.84
N PHE A 330 8.16 -17.69 -9.88
CA PHE A 330 7.14 -16.83 -9.27
C PHE A 330 5.72 -17.14 -9.81
N LEU A 331 5.58 -17.30 -11.12
CA LEU A 331 4.29 -17.62 -11.74
C LEU A 331 3.85 -19.04 -11.42
N ARG A 332 4.79 -19.98 -11.50
CA ARG A 332 4.54 -21.40 -11.19
C ARG A 332 4.06 -21.58 -9.74
N LEU A 333 4.81 -21.04 -8.78
CA LEU A 333 4.46 -21.14 -7.37
C LEU A 333 3.07 -20.55 -7.09
N ASN A 334 2.78 -19.37 -7.66
CA ASN A 334 1.47 -18.74 -7.46
C ASN A 334 0.32 -19.51 -8.12
N SER A 335 0.57 -20.26 -9.21
CA SER A 335 -0.44 -21.09 -9.85
C SER A 335 -0.71 -22.40 -9.09
N GLU A 336 0.32 -23.02 -8.50
CA GLU A 336 0.22 -24.26 -7.75
C GLU A 336 -0.27 -24.09 -6.30
N ARG A 337 -0.12 -22.90 -5.75
CA ARG A 337 -0.42 -22.56 -4.36
C ARG A 337 -1.92 -22.54 -4.11
N GLY A 338 -2.36 -23.21 -3.02
CA GLY A 338 -3.73 -23.13 -2.50
C GLY A 338 -4.05 -21.80 -1.82
N TRP A 339 -5.13 -21.79 -1.04
CA TRP A 339 -5.48 -20.65 -0.21
C TRP A 339 -4.50 -20.46 0.96
N GLU A 340 -4.29 -19.23 1.37
CA GLU A 340 -3.48 -18.86 2.53
C GLU A 340 -4.34 -18.66 3.79
N TRP A 341 -3.76 -18.92 4.95
CA TRP A 341 -4.41 -18.99 6.27
C TRP A 341 -5.37 -17.84 6.61
N THR A 342 -5.11 -16.65 6.10
CA THR A 342 -5.86 -15.43 6.44
C THR A 342 -6.78 -14.96 5.31
N THR A 343 -7.19 -15.85 4.42
CA THR A 343 -8.14 -15.54 3.33
C THR A 343 -9.55 -15.98 3.69
N VAL A 344 -10.54 -15.40 3.02
CA VAL A 344 -11.93 -15.84 3.12
C VAL A 344 -12.09 -17.32 2.75
N TYR A 345 -11.30 -17.83 1.82
CA TYR A 345 -11.31 -19.24 1.41
C TYR A 345 -10.84 -20.16 2.54
N ALA A 346 -9.84 -19.72 3.32
CA ALA A 346 -9.37 -20.46 4.48
C ALA A 346 -10.45 -20.52 5.57
N VAL A 347 -11.15 -19.41 5.83
CA VAL A 347 -12.29 -19.37 6.76
C VAL A 347 -13.38 -20.33 6.31
N MET A 348 -13.76 -20.30 5.03
CA MET A 348 -14.76 -21.22 4.47
C MET A 348 -14.35 -22.68 4.57
N SER A 349 -13.08 -22.96 4.37
CA SER A 349 -12.54 -24.32 4.51
C SER A 349 -12.59 -24.82 5.97
N ARG A 350 -12.23 -23.97 6.94
CA ARG A 350 -12.22 -24.34 8.37
C ARG A 350 -13.63 -24.45 8.96
N GLU A 351 -14.52 -23.48 8.65
CA GLU A 351 -15.84 -23.40 9.27
C GLU A 351 -16.92 -24.23 8.54
N LEU A 352 -16.82 -24.35 7.20
CA LEU A 352 -17.83 -25.02 6.39
C LEU A 352 -17.34 -26.36 5.78
N GLY A 353 -16.07 -26.72 5.97
CA GLY A 353 -15.47 -27.86 5.31
C GLY A 353 -15.40 -27.73 3.78
N TRP A 354 -15.57 -26.52 3.25
CA TRP A 354 -15.64 -26.28 1.81
C TRP A 354 -14.27 -25.85 1.26
N SER A 355 -13.71 -26.66 0.37
CA SER A 355 -12.43 -26.38 -0.28
C SER A 355 -12.55 -26.54 -1.78
N LEU A 356 -11.97 -25.58 -2.50
CA LEU A 356 -11.91 -25.62 -3.95
C LEU A 356 -10.59 -26.23 -4.42
N PRO A 357 -10.59 -27.06 -5.49
CA PRO A 357 -9.36 -27.40 -6.20
C PRO A 357 -8.58 -26.15 -6.61
N VAL A 358 -7.25 -26.25 -6.63
CA VAL A 358 -6.37 -25.08 -6.85
C VAL A 358 -6.66 -24.39 -8.18
N ASP A 359 -6.91 -25.14 -9.24
CA ASP A 359 -7.22 -24.57 -10.56
C ASP A 359 -8.53 -23.78 -10.57
N VAL A 360 -9.56 -24.32 -9.93
CA VAL A 360 -10.85 -23.63 -9.76
C VAL A 360 -10.68 -22.39 -8.90
N LEU A 361 -9.91 -22.49 -7.81
CA LEU A 361 -9.61 -21.39 -6.91
C LEU A 361 -8.88 -20.25 -7.63
N ASN A 362 -7.92 -20.58 -8.52
CA ASN A 362 -7.24 -19.61 -9.39
C ASN A 362 -8.26 -18.85 -10.27
N GLY A 363 -9.14 -19.59 -10.93
CA GLY A 363 -10.16 -19.03 -11.80
C GLY A 363 -11.17 -18.16 -11.04
N VAL A 364 -11.67 -18.63 -9.90
CA VAL A 364 -12.62 -17.90 -9.06
C VAL A 364 -12.01 -16.62 -8.52
N SER A 365 -10.81 -16.67 -7.93
CA SER A 365 -10.12 -15.50 -7.38
C SER A 365 -9.87 -14.45 -8.45
N LEU A 366 -9.34 -14.85 -9.62
CA LEU A 366 -9.11 -13.93 -10.74
C LEU A 366 -10.42 -13.37 -11.30
N GLY A 367 -11.43 -14.21 -11.51
CA GLY A 367 -12.73 -13.81 -12.04
C GLY A 367 -13.43 -12.79 -11.12
N LEU A 368 -13.45 -13.04 -9.81
CA LEU A 368 -14.01 -12.10 -8.83
C LEU A 368 -13.25 -10.76 -8.83
N PHE A 369 -11.93 -10.79 -8.94
CA PHE A 369 -11.14 -9.56 -9.02
C PHE A 369 -11.43 -8.77 -10.30
N VAL A 370 -11.52 -9.43 -11.44
CA VAL A 370 -11.88 -8.78 -12.71
C VAL A 370 -13.28 -8.15 -12.63
N VAL A 371 -14.26 -8.89 -12.10
CA VAL A 371 -15.63 -8.38 -11.90
C VAL A 371 -15.62 -7.15 -10.96
N ALA A 372 -14.88 -7.22 -9.87
CA ALA A 372 -14.74 -6.09 -8.94
C ALA A 372 -14.08 -4.87 -9.63
N CYS A 373 -13.01 -5.07 -10.40
CA CYS A 373 -12.35 -3.99 -11.16
C CYS A 373 -13.29 -3.34 -12.18
N VAL A 374 -14.06 -4.15 -12.92
CA VAL A 374 -15.08 -3.65 -13.87
C VAL A 374 -16.17 -2.88 -13.11
N GLY A 375 -16.66 -3.42 -11.99
CA GLY A 375 -17.65 -2.76 -11.13
C GLY A 375 -17.15 -1.41 -10.60
N ILE A 376 -15.92 -1.34 -10.10
CA ILE A 376 -15.28 -0.10 -9.61
C ILE A 376 -15.11 0.89 -10.77
N ALA A 377 -14.69 0.43 -11.94
CA ALA A 377 -14.52 1.30 -13.11
C ALA A 377 -15.86 1.89 -13.56
N LEU A 378 -16.90 1.06 -13.73
CA LEU A 378 -18.25 1.50 -14.09
C LEU A 378 -18.80 2.46 -13.03
N PHE A 379 -18.66 2.13 -11.74
CA PHE A 379 -19.08 3.00 -10.65
C PHE A 379 -18.33 4.35 -10.72
N GLY A 380 -16.99 4.33 -10.88
CA GLY A 380 -16.17 5.53 -11.00
C GLY A 380 -16.51 6.40 -12.23
N LEU A 381 -16.96 5.79 -13.32
CA LEU A 381 -17.42 6.48 -14.53
C LEU A 381 -18.85 7.05 -14.36
N CYS A 382 -19.73 6.36 -13.64
CA CYS A 382 -21.16 6.73 -13.52
C CYS A 382 -21.45 7.71 -12.38
N VAL A 383 -20.63 7.77 -11.31
CA VAL A 383 -20.88 8.69 -10.19
C VAL A 383 -20.84 10.15 -10.65
N ARG A 384 -21.75 10.98 -10.09
CA ARG A 384 -21.86 12.40 -10.45
C ARG A 384 -20.59 13.18 -10.11
N ARG A 385 -20.03 12.91 -8.93
CA ARG A 385 -18.80 13.54 -8.48
C ARG A 385 -17.62 12.76 -9.04
N ARG A 386 -16.68 13.45 -9.68
CA ARG A 386 -15.45 12.82 -10.14
C ARG A 386 -14.70 12.18 -8.96
N PRO A 387 -14.34 10.89 -9.03
CA PRO A 387 -13.57 10.24 -7.98
C PRO A 387 -12.19 10.89 -7.80
N ARG A 388 -11.59 10.71 -6.61
CA ARG A 388 -10.17 11.00 -6.40
C ARG A 388 -9.31 9.77 -6.72
N VAL A 389 -8.05 10.02 -7.05
CA VAL A 389 -7.08 8.94 -7.34
C VAL A 389 -7.01 7.94 -6.19
N ALA A 390 -6.87 8.44 -4.94
CA ALA A 390 -6.75 7.58 -3.77
C ALA A 390 -8.01 6.74 -3.49
N GLU A 391 -9.21 7.26 -3.80
CA GLU A 391 -10.47 6.53 -3.64
C GLU A 391 -10.51 5.29 -4.52
N LEU A 392 -10.21 5.47 -5.81
CA LEU A 392 -10.19 4.35 -6.78
C LEU A 392 -9.05 3.37 -6.47
N ALA A 393 -7.86 3.87 -6.15
CA ALA A 393 -6.71 3.03 -5.82
C ALA A 393 -7.00 2.17 -4.58
N PHE A 394 -7.59 2.74 -3.51
CA PHE A 394 -7.99 1.96 -2.34
C PHE A 394 -8.99 0.88 -2.69
N LEU A 395 -10.05 1.22 -3.43
CA LEU A 395 -11.10 0.25 -3.79
C LEU A 395 -10.54 -0.92 -4.61
N ILE A 396 -9.65 -0.67 -5.57
CA ILE A 396 -9.05 -1.74 -6.41
C ILE A 396 -8.14 -2.64 -5.57
N VAL A 397 -7.26 -2.07 -4.72
CA VAL A 397 -6.35 -2.86 -3.88
C VAL A 397 -7.12 -3.62 -2.80
N ALA A 398 -8.13 -3.01 -2.18
CA ALA A 398 -9.00 -3.68 -1.21
C ALA A 398 -9.78 -4.84 -1.86
N ALA A 399 -10.34 -4.63 -3.05
CA ALA A 399 -11.03 -5.69 -3.80
C ALA A 399 -10.08 -6.85 -4.11
N PHE A 400 -8.84 -6.56 -4.55
CA PHE A 400 -7.83 -7.60 -4.75
C PHE A 400 -7.61 -8.43 -3.49
N LEU A 401 -7.35 -7.78 -2.35
CA LEU A 401 -7.07 -8.50 -1.10
C LEU A 401 -8.25 -9.35 -0.64
N LEU A 402 -9.46 -8.80 -0.69
CA LEU A 402 -10.68 -9.48 -0.21
C LEU A 402 -11.03 -10.74 -1.03
N VAL A 403 -10.71 -10.77 -2.33
CA VAL A 403 -11.07 -11.89 -3.20
C VAL A 403 -9.88 -12.77 -3.61
N ASN A 404 -8.65 -12.39 -3.23
CA ASN A 404 -7.46 -13.15 -3.59
C ASN A 404 -7.30 -14.39 -2.71
N LYS A 405 -6.89 -15.51 -3.32
CA LYS A 405 -6.59 -16.75 -2.58
C LYS A 405 -5.33 -16.66 -1.69
N VAL A 406 -4.51 -15.63 -1.89
CA VAL A 406 -3.28 -15.36 -1.13
C VAL A 406 -3.37 -13.98 -0.51
N TRP A 407 -3.47 -13.94 0.80
CA TRP A 407 -3.37 -12.72 1.57
C TRP A 407 -2.40 -12.92 2.73
N SER A 408 -1.12 -12.76 2.45
CA SER A 408 -0.12 -12.71 3.52
C SER A 408 -0.38 -11.46 4.38
N PRO A 409 -0.36 -11.56 5.73
CA PRO A 409 -0.79 -10.47 6.63
C PRO A 409 -0.13 -9.12 6.36
N GLN A 410 1.13 -9.11 5.91
CA GLN A 410 1.85 -7.89 5.55
C GLN A 410 1.25 -7.13 4.34
N TYR A 411 0.39 -7.76 3.51
CA TYR A 411 -0.25 -7.08 2.38
C TYR A 411 -1.21 -5.97 2.83
N SER A 412 -1.73 -6.05 4.05
CA SER A 412 -2.54 -4.99 4.65
C SER A 412 -1.82 -3.64 4.73
N LEU A 413 -0.47 -3.64 4.80
CA LEU A 413 0.31 -2.40 4.74
C LEU A 413 0.09 -1.60 3.45
N TRP A 414 -0.25 -2.25 2.33
CA TRP A 414 -0.49 -1.56 1.05
C TRP A 414 -1.69 -0.62 1.13
N LEU A 415 -2.70 -0.99 1.93
CA LEU A 415 -3.91 -0.20 2.11
C LEU A 415 -3.71 1.01 3.03
N VAL A 416 -2.76 0.98 3.97
CA VAL A 416 -2.61 2.03 4.99
C VAL A 416 -2.44 3.43 4.38
N PRO A 417 -1.48 3.68 3.47
CA PRO A 417 -1.33 4.99 2.84
C PRO A 417 -2.54 5.36 1.97
N LEU A 418 -3.12 4.37 1.27
CA LEU A 418 -4.28 4.61 0.41
C LEU A 418 -5.54 4.95 1.21
N ALA A 419 -5.78 4.27 2.34
CA ALA A 419 -6.90 4.53 3.24
C ALA A 419 -6.86 5.97 3.79
N VAL A 420 -5.67 6.41 4.24
CA VAL A 420 -5.50 7.77 4.80
C VAL A 420 -5.69 8.84 3.74
N LEU A 421 -5.19 8.63 2.52
CA LEU A 421 -5.38 9.56 1.40
C LEU A 421 -6.82 9.55 0.86
N ALA A 422 -7.52 8.39 0.91
CA ALA A 422 -8.88 8.26 0.42
C ALA A 422 -9.93 8.74 1.43
N LEU A 423 -9.80 8.31 2.69
CA LEU A 423 -10.77 8.56 3.75
C LEU A 423 -10.05 8.91 5.06
N PRO A 424 -9.68 10.18 5.31
CA PRO A 424 -8.95 10.57 6.51
C PRO A 424 -9.85 10.53 7.76
N CYS A 425 -10.21 9.32 8.17
CA CYS A 425 -10.97 9.02 9.38
C CYS A 425 -10.08 8.27 10.37
N TRP A 426 -9.34 8.99 11.21
CA TRP A 426 -8.31 8.47 12.10
C TRP A 426 -8.78 7.27 12.93
N ARG A 427 -9.95 7.42 13.59
CA ARG A 427 -10.49 6.37 14.46
C ARG A 427 -10.71 5.06 13.71
N LEU A 428 -11.40 5.12 12.57
CA LEU A 428 -11.71 3.93 11.79
C LEU A 428 -10.45 3.24 11.25
N VAL A 429 -9.51 4.03 10.69
CA VAL A 429 -8.26 3.48 10.13
C VAL A 429 -7.37 2.88 11.22
N LEU A 430 -7.30 3.50 12.40
CA LEU A 430 -6.53 2.96 13.53
C LEU A 430 -7.20 1.70 14.13
N TRP A 431 -8.52 1.66 14.25
CA TRP A 431 -9.23 0.46 14.73
C TRP A 431 -9.08 -0.70 13.76
N TRP A 432 -9.25 -0.45 12.44
CA TRP A 432 -8.92 -1.46 11.44
C TRP A 432 -7.47 -1.93 11.58
N GLY A 433 -6.51 -0.99 11.62
CA GLY A 433 -5.10 -1.31 11.75
C GLY A 433 -4.77 -2.11 13.02
N LEU A 434 -5.48 -1.89 14.12
CA LEU A 434 -5.31 -2.64 15.36
C LEU A 434 -5.86 -4.08 15.24
N ILE A 435 -7.08 -4.25 14.71
CA ILE A 435 -7.69 -5.57 14.51
C ILE A 435 -6.80 -6.41 13.58
N ASP A 436 -6.37 -5.83 12.48
CA ASP A 436 -5.54 -6.49 11.48
C ASP A 436 -4.12 -6.81 12.02
N ALA A 437 -3.51 -5.90 12.77
CA ALA A 437 -2.22 -6.16 13.43
C ALA A 437 -2.30 -7.28 14.47
N LEU A 438 -3.42 -7.39 15.19
CA LEU A 438 -3.67 -8.47 16.16
C LEU A 438 -3.93 -9.82 15.49
N THR A 439 -4.32 -9.84 14.22
CA THR A 439 -4.43 -11.10 13.45
C THR A 439 -3.07 -11.81 13.39
N TRP A 440 -1.95 -11.07 13.42
CA TRP A 440 -0.61 -11.65 13.33
C TRP A 440 -0.25 -12.54 14.53
N PRO A 441 -0.27 -12.12 15.79
CA PRO A 441 0.02 -13.01 16.91
C PRO A 441 -0.99 -14.16 16.99
N VAL A 442 -2.26 -13.95 16.68
CA VAL A 442 -3.28 -15.01 16.68
C VAL A 442 -2.95 -16.06 15.62
N LEU A 443 -2.54 -15.66 14.41
CA LEU A 443 -2.10 -16.56 13.34
C LEU A 443 -0.87 -17.36 13.77
N THR A 444 0.15 -16.70 14.30
CA THR A 444 1.39 -17.40 14.71
C THR A 444 1.12 -18.39 15.83
N TRP A 445 0.28 -18.05 16.79
CA TRP A 445 -0.14 -19.01 17.84
C TRP A 445 -0.98 -20.15 17.28
N HIS A 446 -1.87 -19.89 16.32
CA HIS A 446 -2.62 -20.95 15.64
C HIS A 446 -1.68 -21.93 14.91
N MET A 447 -0.62 -21.44 14.29
CA MET A 447 0.38 -22.26 13.60
C MET A 447 1.19 -23.19 14.53
N MET A 448 1.14 -22.98 15.86
CA MET A 448 1.74 -23.92 16.82
C MET A 448 1.00 -25.27 16.88
N GLY A 449 -0.26 -25.31 16.47
CA GLY A 449 -1.11 -26.49 16.57
C GLY A 449 -1.70 -26.72 17.97
N SER A 450 -2.70 -27.60 18.04
CA SER A 450 -3.44 -27.93 19.27
C SER A 450 -2.54 -28.54 20.35
N ASP A 451 -1.59 -29.37 19.96
CA ASP A 451 -0.70 -30.10 20.87
C ASP A 451 0.23 -29.16 21.66
N ALA A 452 0.60 -28.02 21.06
CA ALA A 452 1.39 -26.97 21.70
C ALA A 452 0.52 -25.85 22.30
N LYS A 453 -0.78 -26.09 22.54
CA LYS A 453 -1.74 -25.11 23.07
C LYS A 453 -1.87 -23.85 22.19
N GLY A 454 -1.82 -24.04 20.86
CA GLY A 454 -2.01 -22.97 19.90
C GLY A 454 -3.41 -22.38 19.95
N ALA A 455 -3.56 -21.20 19.37
CA ALA A 455 -4.85 -20.52 19.30
C ALA A 455 -5.88 -21.34 18.50
N PRO A 456 -7.13 -21.44 18.94
CA PRO A 456 -8.17 -22.17 18.22
C PRO A 456 -8.49 -21.50 16.88
N ALA A 457 -8.90 -22.28 15.88
CA ALA A 457 -9.23 -21.81 14.54
C ALA A 457 -10.29 -20.69 14.56
N GLY A 458 -11.37 -20.84 15.32
CA GLY A 458 -12.43 -19.84 15.42
C GLY A 458 -11.95 -18.47 15.93
N LEU A 459 -10.89 -18.42 16.76
CA LEU A 459 -10.30 -17.14 17.17
C LEU A 459 -9.59 -16.48 15.98
N LEU A 460 -8.83 -17.24 15.18
CA LEU A 460 -8.19 -16.72 13.98
C LEU A 460 -9.26 -16.21 12.99
N ASP A 461 -10.31 -16.99 12.78
CA ASP A 461 -11.40 -16.65 11.85
C ASP A 461 -12.15 -15.39 12.28
N LEU A 462 -12.36 -15.19 13.60
CA LEU A 462 -12.93 -13.95 14.13
C LEU A 462 -12.10 -12.72 13.75
N PHE A 463 -10.76 -12.80 13.88
CA PHE A 463 -9.88 -11.68 13.51
C PHE A 463 -9.82 -11.45 12.00
N VAL A 464 -9.78 -12.53 11.21
CA VAL A 464 -9.81 -12.46 9.73
C VAL A 464 -11.09 -11.79 9.26
N VAL A 465 -12.24 -12.27 9.72
CA VAL A 465 -13.56 -11.69 9.37
C VAL A 465 -13.69 -10.25 9.88
N GLY A 466 -13.23 -9.97 11.10
CA GLY A 466 -13.24 -8.61 11.67
C GLY A 466 -12.42 -7.62 10.84
N ARG A 467 -11.24 -8.02 10.36
CA ARG A 467 -10.40 -7.25 9.44
C ARG A 467 -11.12 -6.99 8.11
N ASP A 468 -11.68 -8.05 7.50
CA ASP A 468 -12.36 -7.95 6.21
C ASP A 468 -13.59 -7.03 6.29
N VAL A 469 -14.40 -7.17 7.33
CA VAL A 469 -15.53 -6.28 7.60
C VAL A 469 -15.07 -4.83 7.77
N ALA A 470 -13.99 -4.58 8.49
CA ALA A 470 -13.47 -3.22 8.67
C ALA A 470 -13.03 -2.59 7.34
N ILE A 471 -12.35 -3.35 6.46
CA ILE A 471 -11.96 -2.90 5.12
C ILE A 471 -13.20 -2.64 4.25
N ILE A 472 -14.20 -3.52 4.30
CA ILE A 472 -15.48 -3.33 3.58
C ILE A 472 -16.17 -2.05 4.08
N CYS A 473 -16.18 -1.79 5.39
CA CYS A 473 -16.73 -0.55 5.96
C CYS A 473 -16.02 0.69 5.41
N ILE A 474 -14.69 0.68 5.34
CA ILE A 474 -13.90 1.77 4.74
C ILE A 474 -14.27 1.93 3.26
N ALA A 475 -14.34 0.84 2.48
CA ALA A 475 -14.72 0.86 1.07
C ALA A 475 -16.13 1.44 0.86
N VAL A 476 -17.11 1.03 1.67
CA VAL A 476 -18.49 1.57 1.64
C VAL A 476 -18.49 3.07 1.94
N LEU A 477 -17.74 3.54 2.93
CA LEU A 477 -17.67 4.96 3.26
C LEU A 477 -17.02 5.78 2.13
N ILE A 478 -15.98 5.24 1.46
CA ILE A 478 -15.38 5.83 0.27
C ILE A 478 -16.41 5.91 -0.87
N MET A 479 -17.16 4.84 -1.15
CA MET A 479 -18.21 4.85 -2.16
C MET A 479 -19.33 5.86 -1.82
N ARG A 480 -19.73 5.97 -0.55
CA ARG A 480 -20.69 6.98 -0.10
C ARG A 480 -20.17 8.41 -0.30
N GLN A 481 -18.85 8.62 -0.08
CA GLN A 481 -18.18 9.90 -0.33
C GLN A 481 -18.18 10.23 -1.84
N MET A 482 -17.87 9.27 -2.71
CA MET A 482 -17.95 9.40 -4.17
C MET A 482 -19.38 9.72 -4.65
N LEU A 483 -20.41 9.16 -4.01
CA LEU A 483 -21.83 9.45 -4.27
C LEU A 483 -22.27 10.84 -3.76
N GLY A 484 -21.41 11.55 -3.02
CA GLY A 484 -21.76 12.81 -2.38
C GLY A 484 -22.67 12.68 -1.16
N LYS A 485 -22.86 11.46 -0.63
CA LYS A 485 -23.65 11.20 0.59
C LYS A 485 -22.87 11.51 1.87
N ASN A 486 -21.55 11.52 1.79
CA ASN A 486 -20.64 11.91 2.85
C ASN A 486 -19.75 13.06 2.37
N GLU A 487 -19.32 13.92 3.31
CA GLU A 487 -18.42 15.00 3.02
C GLU A 487 -17.03 14.48 2.63
N ASP A 488 -16.46 14.98 1.55
CA ASP A 488 -15.07 14.76 1.16
C ASP A 488 -14.18 15.83 1.80
N LYS A 489 -13.66 15.48 2.96
CA LYS A 489 -12.79 16.37 3.76
C LYS A 489 -11.51 16.76 3.00
N VAL A 490 -10.99 15.88 2.13
CA VAL A 490 -9.78 16.18 1.36
C VAL A 490 -10.04 17.29 0.37
N ARG A 491 -11.12 17.20 -0.42
CA ARG A 491 -11.50 18.26 -1.35
C ARG A 491 -11.87 19.55 -0.64
N ARG A 492 -12.66 19.45 0.45
CA ARG A 492 -13.04 20.63 1.24
C ARG A 492 -11.82 21.44 1.67
N ASP A 493 -10.81 20.75 2.21
CA ASP A 493 -9.64 21.41 2.79
C ASP A 493 -8.58 21.79 1.72
N ASN A 494 -8.70 21.28 0.48
CA ASN A 494 -7.84 21.59 -0.67
C ASN A 494 -8.57 22.36 -1.79
N ASP A 495 -9.44 23.32 -1.44
CA ASP A 495 -10.13 24.22 -2.37
C ASP A 495 -10.95 23.48 -3.47
N GLY A 496 -11.54 22.35 -3.14
CA GLY A 496 -12.32 21.51 -4.05
C GLY A 496 -11.49 20.61 -4.96
N CYS A 497 -10.15 20.70 -4.93
CA CYS A 497 -9.24 19.95 -5.79
C CYS A 497 -8.84 18.59 -5.17
N ASP A 498 -8.47 17.62 -6.02
CA ASP A 498 -7.75 16.43 -5.61
C ASP A 498 -6.24 16.69 -5.67
N PRO A 499 -5.49 16.64 -4.54
CA PRO A 499 -4.04 16.84 -4.54
C PRO A 499 -3.27 15.84 -5.42
N LEU A 500 -3.89 14.70 -5.75
CA LEU A 500 -3.32 13.65 -6.56
C LEU A 500 -3.74 13.72 -8.04
N SER A 501 -4.56 14.69 -8.46
CA SER A 501 -5.07 14.76 -9.85
C SER A 501 -3.98 14.92 -10.92
N GLY A 502 -2.90 15.63 -10.59
CA GLY A 502 -1.73 15.81 -11.46
C GLY A 502 -2.08 16.33 -12.85
N SER A 503 -1.56 15.69 -13.90
CA SER A 503 -1.79 16.08 -15.30
C SER A 503 -3.25 15.93 -15.78
N LEU A 504 -4.08 15.19 -15.05
CA LEU A 504 -5.50 15.05 -15.42
C LEU A 504 -6.33 16.26 -15.00
N GLY A 505 -5.80 17.11 -14.11
CA GLY A 505 -6.52 18.23 -13.53
C GLY A 505 -7.82 17.79 -12.84
N ASP A 506 -8.68 18.74 -12.51
CA ASP A 506 -10.02 18.47 -11.94
C ASP A 506 -11.14 18.60 -12.98
N HIS A 507 -10.80 18.68 -14.27
CA HIS A 507 -11.79 18.76 -15.36
C HIS A 507 -12.49 17.42 -15.55
N ASP A 508 -13.79 17.47 -15.71
CA ASP A 508 -14.65 16.32 -15.97
C ASP A 508 -15.42 16.54 -17.28
N VAL A 509 -14.95 15.91 -18.36
CA VAL A 509 -15.64 15.98 -19.67
C VAL A 509 -16.87 15.10 -19.72
N TRP A 510 -17.06 14.23 -18.74
CA TRP A 510 -18.16 13.28 -18.65
C TRP A 510 -19.44 13.87 -18.03
N VAL A 511 -19.39 15.11 -17.53
CA VAL A 511 -20.57 15.79 -16.99
C VAL A 511 -21.49 16.17 -18.15
N SER A 512 -22.62 15.46 -18.24
CA SER A 512 -23.68 15.70 -19.22
C SER A 512 -24.04 17.21 -19.32
N PRO A 513 -24.24 17.76 -20.54
CA PRO A 513 -24.60 19.15 -20.78
C PRO A 513 -25.91 19.61 -20.12
N ARG A 514 -26.71 18.71 -19.54
CA ARG A 514 -27.99 19.00 -18.90
C ARG A 514 -27.94 19.84 -17.61
N ARG A 515 -26.78 20.33 -17.19
CA ARG A 515 -26.62 21.20 -15.99
C ARG A 515 -26.37 22.67 -16.27
N ILE A 516 -26.53 23.16 -17.51
CA ILE A 516 -26.43 24.61 -17.82
C ILE A 516 -27.82 25.26 -17.81
N GLY A 517 -28.77 24.70 -17.16
CA GLY A 517 -30.09 25.28 -17.05
C GLY A 517 -30.71 24.98 -15.70
N THR A 518 -30.46 25.83 -14.74
CA THR A 518 -31.32 26.30 -13.63
C THR A 518 -30.42 26.78 -12.48
N VAL A 519 -29.92 28.00 -12.65
CA VAL A 519 -29.75 28.91 -11.51
C VAL A 519 -30.89 29.89 -11.66
N ASN A 520 -31.93 29.69 -10.88
CA ASN A 520 -32.83 30.73 -10.41
C ASN A 520 -32.65 30.80 -8.92
#